data_99197c8d51c7aeff4dc7cd890ef85acc
#
_entry.id   99197c8d51c7aeff4dc7cd890ef85acc
#
_cell.length_a   1.000
_cell.length_b   1.000
_cell.length_c   1.000
_cell.angle_alpha   90.00
_cell.angle_beta   90.00
_cell.angle_gamma   90.00
#
_symmetry.space_group_name_H-M   'P 1'
#
loop_
_entity.id
_entity.type
_entity.pdbx_description
1 polymer ?
#
loop_
_entity_poly.entity_id
_entity_poly.type
_entity_poly.pdbx_seq_one_letter_code
_entity_poly.pdbx_strand_id
1 'polypeptide(L)'
;MRHIIELKDGWQFTNLGGQTSEVSIPHTWNAIDGQDGGDDYKRGTCTYTLALQKPEFDPDTQEVWIEFDGVNASAQVSLNGQDVCSHDGGYSTFRANLTGLLADENTLAVKADNSKNDRVYPQMADFTFYGGIYRMVRLLVVNKAHFALDYLGSSGIRVTATPEGAGAKVRVQSRVTAGDVAVTLIDRKGRVVGTGTGLDTTIEMAKARRWHGVEDPYLYIARCEVTVDGSVTDRLEIPFGVRSFRVDEKHGFILNDEPYDLHGVSRHQDRKGIGNA
;
A
#
# COMPACT_ATOMS: atom_id res chain seq x y z
N MET A 1 -4.10 7.18 17.60
CA MET A 1 -4.76 6.61 16.39
C MET A 1 -4.26 7.37 15.18
N ARG A 2 -4.22 6.73 14.00
CA ARG A 2 -3.77 7.39 12.76
C ARG A 2 -4.77 8.43 12.28
N HIS A 3 -4.28 9.62 11.92
CA HIS A 3 -5.05 10.62 11.18
C HIS A 3 -4.53 10.66 9.74
N ILE A 4 -5.41 10.45 8.76
CA ILE A 4 -5.08 10.32 7.34
C ILE A 4 -5.65 11.53 6.61
N ILE A 5 -4.79 12.23 5.87
CA ILE A 5 -5.15 13.42 5.09
C ILE A 5 -4.84 13.12 3.63
N GLU A 6 -5.85 13.10 2.75
CA GLU A 6 -5.67 12.90 1.32
C GLU A 6 -5.16 14.18 0.65
N LEU A 7 -4.12 14.04 -0.17
CA LEU A 7 -3.52 15.13 -0.94
C LEU A 7 -3.95 15.00 -2.41
N LYS A 8 -5.21 15.34 -2.68
CA LYS A 8 -5.82 15.13 -3.99
C LYS A 8 -5.66 16.31 -4.94
N ASP A 9 -5.90 17.52 -4.47
CA ASP A 9 -6.06 18.71 -5.31
C ASP A 9 -4.93 19.73 -5.08
N GLY A 10 -4.80 20.71 -5.97
CA GLY A 10 -3.83 21.81 -5.86
C GLY A 10 -2.43 21.49 -6.37
N TRP A 11 -2.25 20.36 -7.04
CA TRP A 11 -0.96 19.98 -7.61
C TRP A 11 -0.65 20.79 -8.87
N GLN A 12 0.55 21.35 -8.93
CA GLN A 12 1.10 21.97 -10.13
C GLN A 12 1.95 20.94 -10.87
N PHE A 13 1.50 20.55 -12.06
CA PHE A 13 2.17 19.59 -12.92
C PHE A 13 2.98 20.28 -14.00
N THR A 14 4.29 20.04 -14.06
CA THR A 14 5.18 20.52 -15.12
C THR A 14 5.53 19.36 -16.06
N ASN A 15 5.10 19.46 -17.30
CA ASN A 15 5.30 18.43 -18.31
C ASN A 15 6.73 18.42 -18.91
N LEU A 16 7.01 17.46 -19.81
CA LEU A 16 8.31 17.32 -20.50
C LEU A 16 8.74 18.57 -21.29
N GLY A 17 7.81 19.40 -21.72
CA GLY A 17 8.07 20.66 -22.43
C GLY A 17 8.25 21.87 -21.51
N GLY A 18 8.21 21.69 -20.20
CA GLY A 18 8.34 22.76 -19.20
C GLY A 18 7.06 23.58 -18.99
N GLN A 19 5.92 23.15 -19.55
CA GLN A 19 4.64 23.81 -19.35
C GLN A 19 4.02 23.32 -18.03
N THR A 20 3.48 24.25 -17.25
CA THR A 20 2.84 23.95 -15.95
C THR A 20 1.32 24.11 -16.03
N SER A 21 0.61 23.18 -15.41
CA SER A 21 -0.86 23.23 -15.28
C SER A 21 -1.27 22.67 -13.93
N GLU A 22 -2.42 23.08 -13.43
CA GLU A 22 -3.00 22.49 -12.22
C GLU A 22 -3.67 21.16 -12.54
N VAL A 23 -3.45 20.17 -11.68
CA VAL A 23 -4.03 18.82 -11.80
C VAL A 23 -4.49 18.30 -10.44
N SER A 24 -5.39 17.33 -10.46
CA SER A 24 -5.75 16.52 -9.30
C SER A 24 -5.11 15.13 -9.39
N ILE A 25 -4.81 14.52 -8.27
CA ILE A 25 -4.29 13.15 -8.16
C ILE A 25 -5.48 12.19 -7.95
N PRO A 26 -5.51 11.01 -8.60
CA PRO A 26 -4.52 10.43 -9.52
C PRO A 26 -4.40 11.14 -10.85
N HIS A 27 -3.18 11.18 -11.42
CA HIS A 27 -2.90 11.83 -12.70
C HIS A 27 -1.85 11.10 -13.53
N THR A 28 -2.09 11.03 -14.83
CA THR A 28 -1.19 10.46 -15.84
C THR A 28 -1.00 11.45 -16.97
N TRP A 29 0.25 11.79 -17.32
CA TRP A 29 0.50 12.79 -18.37
C TRP A 29 0.40 12.27 -19.79
N ASN A 30 0.52 10.94 -19.97
CA ASN A 30 0.49 10.29 -21.26
C ASN A 30 -0.76 9.40 -21.44
N ALA A 31 -1.89 9.86 -20.93
CA ALA A 31 -3.15 9.12 -20.88
C ALA A 31 -3.78 8.81 -22.25
N ILE A 32 -3.30 9.44 -23.32
CA ILE A 32 -3.77 9.20 -24.71
C ILE A 32 -2.71 8.50 -25.56
N ASP A 33 -1.46 8.38 -25.07
CA ASP A 33 -0.36 7.78 -25.82
C ASP A 33 -0.62 6.29 -26.06
N GLY A 34 -0.27 5.81 -27.26
CA GLY A 34 -0.44 4.40 -27.63
C GLY A 34 -1.90 3.97 -27.88
N GLN A 35 -2.87 4.85 -27.72
CA GLN A 35 -4.31 4.55 -27.91
C GLN A 35 -4.87 5.03 -29.24
N ASP A 36 -4.07 5.70 -30.04
CA ASP A 36 -4.41 6.29 -31.33
C ASP A 36 -3.86 5.49 -32.53
N GLY A 37 -3.22 4.33 -32.25
CA GLY A 37 -2.55 3.51 -33.24
C GLY A 37 -1.09 3.90 -33.48
N GLY A 38 -0.55 4.86 -32.72
CA GLY A 38 0.87 5.19 -32.67
C GLY A 38 1.65 4.24 -31.76
N ASP A 39 2.92 4.01 -32.09
CA ASP A 39 3.83 3.20 -31.27
C ASP A 39 4.55 3.99 -30.19
N ASP A 40 4.44 5.30 -30.27
CA ASP A 40 5.16 6.23 -29.44
C ASP A 40 4.34 6.71 -28.25
N TYR A 41 4.76 6.38 -27.08
CA TYR A 41 4.30 7.07 -25.88
C TYR A 41 5.47 7.83 -25.24
N LYS A 42 5.14 9.01 -24.71
CA LYS A 42 6.12 9.94 -24.18
C LYS A 42 6.73 9.40 -22.90
N ARG A 43 8.03 9.23 -22.89
CA ARG A 43 8.82 8.84 -21.73
C ARG A 43 9.73 9.99 -21.28
N GLY A 44 9.89 10.14 -19.99
CA GLY A 44 10.76 11.14 -19.38
C GLY A 44 10.35 11.48 -17.96
N THR A 45 10.99 12.52 -17.42
CA THR A 45 10.75 13.00 -16.07
C THR A 45 9.84 14.22 -16.11
N CYS A 46 8.68 14.11 -15.45
CA CYS A 46 7.79 15.24 -15.17
C CYS A 46 7.80 15.55 -13.67
N THR A 47 7.43 16.80 -13.32
CA THR A 47 7.46 17.24 -11.93
C THR A 47 6.08 17.64 -11.46
N TYR A 48 5.71 17.18 -10.28
CA TYR A 48 4.54 17.61 -9.53
C TYR A 48 4.99 18.41 -8.32
N THR A 49 4.38 19.56 -8.08
CA THR A 49 4.63 20.37 -6.87
C THR A 49 3.31 20.67 -6.17
N LEU A 50 3.36 20.68 -4.83
CA LEU A 50 2.22 21.00 -3.99
C LEU A 50 2.66 21.95 -2.88
N ALA A 51 1.92 23.05 -2.69
CA ALA A 51 2.00 23.84 -1.48
C ALA A 51 1.38 23.01 -0.34
N LEU A 52 2.23 22.36 0.43
CA LEU A 52 1.82 21.41 1.46
C LEU A 52 1.56 22.12 2.78
N GLN A 53 0.31 22.08 3.22
CA GLN A 53 -0.04 22.57 4.54
C GLN A 53 0.49 21.63 5.62
N LYS A 54 1.17 22.19 6.63
CA LYS A 54 1.61 21.43 7.79
C LYS A 54 0.38 20.96 8.57
N PRO A 55 0.22 19.63 8.80
CA PRO A 55 -0.88 19.14 9.61
C PRO A 55 -0.67 19.53 11.09
N GLU A 56 -1.75 19.57 11.84
CA GLU A 56 -1.65 19.65 13.29
C GLU A 56 -1.13 18.34 13.86
N PHE A 57 -0.05 18.39 14.63
CA PHE A 57 0.51 17.24 15.33
C PHE A 57 1.40 17.71 16.49
N ASP A 58 1.55 16.84 17.48
CA ASP A 58 2.46 17.07 18.61
C ASP A 58 3.82 16.38 18.30
N PRO A 59 4.89 17.13 18.03
CA PRO A 59 6.20 16.57 17.68
C PRO A 59 6.86 15.76 18.80
N ASP A 60 6.41 15.91 20.05
CA ASP A 60 6.92 15.13 21.17
C ASP A 60 6.33 13.71 21.19
N THR A 61 5.11 13.54 20.71
CA THR A 61 4.37 12.26 20.78
C THR A 61 3.98 11.68 19.43
N GLN A 62 4.06 12.46 18.34
CA GLN A 62 3.59 12.08 17.02
C GLN A 62 4.65 12.26 15.93
N GLU A 63 4.40 11.62 14.81
CA GLU A 63 5.15 11.70 13.55
C GLU A 63 4.22 11.98 12.39
N VAL A 64 4.76 12.64 11.36
CA VAL A 64 4.09 12.87 10.08
C VAL A 64 4.83 12.14 8.97
N TRP A 65 4.11 11.27 8.29
CA TRP A 65 4.62 10.51 7.14
C TRP A 65 3.86 10.87 5.89
N ILE A 66 4.54 10.86 4.74
CA ILE A 66 3.90 10.88 3.43
C ILE A 66 3.84 9.47 2.85
N GLU A 67 2.70 9.11 2.27
CA GLU A 67 2.45 7.84 1.61
C GLU A 67 2.06 8.06 0.16
N PHE A 68 2.69 7.31 -0.74
CA PHE A 68 2.33 7.20 -2.14
C PHE A 68 1.90 5.77 -2.43
N ASP A 69 0.69 5.57 -2.93
CA ASP A 69 0.21 4.24 -3.34
C ASP A 69 0.84 3.73 -4.64
N GLY A 70 1.42 4.64 -5.43
CA GLY A 70 2.18 4.32 -6.63
C GLY A 70 2.50 5.55 -7.47
N VAL A 71 3.75 5.61 -7.94
CA VAL A 71 4.27 6.61 -8.87
C VAL A 71 5.05 5.87 -9.96
N ASN A 72 4.62 5.98 -11.20
CA ASN A 72 5.22 5.18 -12.26
C ASN A 72 6.24 5.99 -13.08
N ALA A 73 7.44 5.47 -13.31
CA ALA A 73 7.98 4.17 -12.86
C ALA A 73 8.97 4.36 -11.70
N SER A 74 9.61 5.50 -11.63
CA SER A 74 10.54 5.91 -10.57
C SER A 74 10.12 7.25 -10.01
N ALA A 75 10.32 7.45 -8.72
CA ALA A 75 10.01 8.69 -8.02
C ALA A 75 11.23 9.23 -7.28
N GLN A 76 11.40 10.56 -7.30
CA GLN A 76 12.24 11.29 -6.38
C GLN A 76 11.38 12.33 -5.67
N VAL A 77 11.34 12.27 -4.36
CA VAL A 77 10.52 13.14 -3.52
C VAL A 77 11.42 14.10 -2.76
N SER A 78 11.09 15.38 -2.78
CA SER A 78 11.76 16.41 -2.00
C SER A 78 10.75 17.29 -1.26
N LEU A 79 11.13 17.77 -0.08
CA LEU A 79 10.36 18.75 0.71
C LEU A 79 11.27 19.97 0.94
N ASN A 80 10.77 21.15 0.58
CA ASN A 80 11.50 22.44 0.73
C ASN A 80 12.89 22.43 0.04
N GLY A 81 12.99 21.70 -1.08
CA GLY A 81 14.25 21.53 -1.82
C GLY A 81 15.21 20.49 -1.25
N GLN A 82 14.91 19.86 -0.13
CA GLN A 82 15.69 18.77 0.45
C GLN A 82 15.14 17.42 -0.02
N ASP A 83 16.01 16.53 -0.51
CA ASP A 83 15.61 15.16 -0.89
C ASP A 83 15.15 14.37 0.34
N VAL A 84 14.00 13.73 0.20
CA VAL A 84 13.34 12.94 1.26
C VAL A 84 13.50 11.45 0.99
N CYS A 85 13.12 11.01 -0.20
CA CYS A 85 13.25 9.62 -0.61
C CYS A 85 13.25 9.46 -2.13
N SER A 86 13.72 8.30 -2.58
CA SER A 86 13.54 7.82 -3.95
C SER A 86 12.90 6.44 -3.95
N HIS A 87 12.18 6.09 -5.00
CA HIS A 87 11.52 4.80 -5.15
C HIS A 87 11.52 4.35 -6.60
N ASP A 88 11.88 3.08 -6.82
CA ASP A 88 11.75 2.39 -8.11
C ASP A 88 10.65 1.35 -8.04
N GLY A 89 9.70 1.40 -8.97
CA GLY A 89 8.58 0.47 -9.05
C GLY A 89 7.22 1.16 -8.94
N GLY A 90 6.54 1.30 -10.08
CA GLY A 90 5.31 2.07 -10.19
C GLY A 90 4.09 1.48 -9.46
N TYR A 91 4.15 0.22 -9.02
CA TYR A 91 2.98 -0.52 -8.52
C TYR A 91 2.99 -0.76 -7.02
N SER A 92 4.02 -0.31 -6.32
CA SER A 92 4.18 -0.53 -4.88
C SER A 92 4.06 0.77 -4.10
N THR A 93 3.44 0.67 -2.92
CA THR A 93 3.36 1.75 -1.94
C THR A 93 4.74 2.03 -1.36
N PHE A 94 5.06 3.31 -1.20
CA PHE A 94 6.24 3.75 -0.46
C PHE A 94 5.91 4.94 0.44
N ARG A 95 6.73 5.14 1.46
CA ARG A 95 6.52 6.16 2.49
C ARG A 95 7.83 6.83 2.87
N ALA A 96 7.72 8.06 3.37
CA ALA A 96 8.82 8.78 3.96
C ALA A 96 8.39 9.59 5.18
N ASN A 97 9.25 9.67 6.19
CA ASN A 97 9.02 10.48 7.38
C ASN A 97 9.34 11.95 7.11
N LEU A 98 8.38 12.84 7.32
CA LEU A 98 8.51 14.27 7.12
C LEU A 98 8.65 15.07 8.43
N THR A 99 8.53 14.44 9.59
CA THR A 99 8.38 15.09 10.90
C THR A 99 9.40 16.21 11.16
N GLY A 100 10.68 15.90 10.93
CA GLY A 100 11.77 16.86 11.17
C GLY A 100 12.03 17.86 10.03
N LEU A 101 11.27 17.77 8.92
CA LEU A 101 11.48 18.56 7.71
C LEU A 101 10.38 19.60 7.48
N LEU A 102 9.27 19.49 8.24
CA LEU A 102 8.11 20.36 8.08
C LEU A 102 8.38 21.75 8.68
N ALA A 103 8.23 22.78 7.86
CA ALA A 103 8.22 24.19 8.22
C ALA A 103 6.77 24.71 8.30
N ASP A 104 6.57 26.01 8.52
CA ASP A 104 5.23 26.61 8.49
C ASP A 104 4.68 26.66 7.05
N GLU A 105 5.53 26.96 6.08
CA GLU A 105 5.24 26.86 4.66
C GLU A 105 6.08 25.74 4.03
N ASN A 106 5.46 24.86 3.27
CA ASN A 106 6.14 23.72 2.67
C ASN A 106 5.84 23.60 1.19
N THR A 107 6.87 23.27 0.43
CA THR A 107 6.74 22.86 -0.97
C THR A 107 7.17 21.40 -1.10
N LEU A 108 6.21 20.54 -1.37
CA LEU A 108 6.44 19.15 -1.72
C LEU A 108 6.67 19.08 -3.23
N ALA A 109 7.76 18.45 -3.66
CA ALA A 109 8.00 18.19 -5.07
C ALA A 109 8.25 16.70 -5.31
N VAL A 110 7.65 16.17 -6.39
CA VAL A 110 7.75 14.78 -6.82
C VAL A 110 8.16 14.75 -8.27
N LYS A 111 9.36 14.28 -8.57
CA LYS A 111 9.76 13.94 -9.93
C LYS A 111 9.31 12.50 -10.20
N ALA A 112 8.44 12.34 -11.19
CA ALA A 112 7.99 11.04 -11.67
C ALA A 112 8.58 10.77 -13.05
N ASP A 113 9.25 9.63 -13.20
CA ASP A 113 10.01 9.28 -14.42
C ASP A 113 9.55 7.90 -14.93
N ASN A 114 9.04 7.85 -16.16
CA ASN A 114 8.71 6.61 -16.86
C ASN A 114 9.72 6.22 -17.94
N SER A 115 10.91 6.81 -17.92
CA SER A 115 12.02 6.43 -18.81
C SER A 115 12.40 4.97 -18.59
N LYS A 116 13.10 4.38 -19.58
CA LYS A 116 13.62 3.02 -19.46
C LYS A 116 14.55 2.92 -18.25
N ASN A 117 14.24 1.97 -17.36
CA ASN A 117 14.98 1.73 -16.13
C ASN A 117 15.13 0.22 -15.90
N ASP A 118 16.36 -0.28 -15.94
CA ASP A 118 16.64 -1.73 -15.84
C ASP A 118 16.32 -2.31 -14.45
N ARG A 119 16.03 -1.48 -13.45
CA ARG A 119 15.60 -1.91 -12.13
C ARG A 119 14.06 -2.06 -12.00
N VAL A 120 13.30 -1.60 -13.00
CA VAL A 120 11.84 -1.61 -12.97
C VAL A 120 11.29 -2.56 -14.03
N TYR A 121 10.46 -3.51 -13.63
CA TYR A 121 9.80 -4.46 -14.51
C TYR A 121 8.29 -4.15 -14.63
N PRO A 122 7.67 -4.49 -15.77
CA PRO A 122 8.28 -5.02 -17.00
C PRO A 122 9.03 -3.96 -17.79
N GLN A 123 10.03 -4.37 -18.59
CA GLN A 123 10.79 -3.48 -19.48
C GLN A 123 10.07 -3.24 -20.82
N MET A 124 9.34 -4.26 -21.28
CA MET A 124 8.52 -4.27 -22.49
C MET A 124 7.19 -4.96 -22.21
N ALA A 125 6.12 -4.46 -22.76
CA ALA A 125 4.79 -5.03 -22.69
C ALA A 125 3.92 -4.50 -23.83
N ASP A 126 2.75 -5.10 -24.03
CA ASP A 126 1.72 -4.69 -25.00
C ASP A 126 0.75 -3.65 -24.43
N PHE A 127 1.18 -2.90 -23.43
CA PHE A 127 0.42 -1.79 -22.83
C PHE A 127 1.29 -0.55 -22.65
N THR A 128 0.66 0.62 -22.56
CA THR A 128 1.34 1.88 -22.35
C THR A 128 1.95 1.95 -20.94
N PHE A 129 3.21 2.39 -20.85
CA PHE A 129 3.87 2.68 -19.57
C PHE A 129 3.48 4.10 -19.13
N TYR A 130 2.31 4.20 -18.53
CA TYR A 130 1.78 5.46 -18.04
C TYR A 130 2.68 6.05 -16.97
N GLY A 131 3.08 7.32 -17.16
CA GLY A 131 3.88 8.06 -16.21
C GLY A 131 3.03 8.98 -15.34
N GLY A 132 3.39 9.09 -14.07
CA GLY A 132 2.73 10.03 -13.16
C GLY A 132 2.46 9.50 -11.77
N ILE A 133 1.83 10.35 -10.97
CA ILE A 133 1.26 9.97 -9.67
C ILE A 133 -0.15 9.43 -9.95
N TYR A 134 -0.22 8.19 -10.35
CA TYR A 134 -1.48 7.60 -10.87
C TYR A 134 -2.30 6.87 -9.79
N ARG A 135 -1.89 6.98 -8.53
CA ARG A 135 -2.60 6.50 -7.34
C ARG A 135 -2.61 7.58 -6.27
N MET A 136 -3.27 7.30 -5.15
CA MET A 136 -3.45 8.27 -4.07
C MET A 136 -2.14 8.65 -3.38
N VAL A 137 -2.12 9.90 -2.88
CA VAL A 137 -1.08 10.43 -1.98
C VAL A 137 -1.75 10.87 -0.69
N ARG A 138 -1.12 10.55 0.46
CA ARG A 138 -1.69 10.88 1.78
C ARG A 138 -0.60 11.34 2.75
N LEU A 139 -0.98 12.21 3.68
CA LEU A 139 -0.25 12.36 4.93
C LEU A 139 -0.84 11.43 5.97
N LEU A 140 0.03 10.84 6.76
CA LEU A 140 -0.30 10.01 7.92
C LEU A 140 0.28 10.69 9.16
N VAL A 141 -0.57 11.17 10.07
CA VAL A 141 -0.16 11.59 11.39
C VAL A 141 -0.37 10.40 12.32
N VAL A 142 0.71 9.94 12.94
CA VAL A 142 0.73 8.72 13.76
C VAL A 142 1.41 9.01 15.11
N ASN A 143 1.08 8.26 16.15
CA ASN A 143 1.86 8.31 17.39
C ASN A 143 3.25 7.71 17.14
N LYS A 144 4.27 8.11 17.90
CA LYS A 144 5.64 7.57 17.78
C LYS A 144 5.71 6.06 17.99
N ALA A 145 4.83 5.51 18.81
CA ALA A 145 4.67 4.06 18.96
C ALA A 145 3.57 3.57 18.00
N HIS A 146 3.97 3.02 16.88
CA HIS A 146 3.09 2.55 15.80
C HIS A 146 3.64 1.32 15.07
N PHE A 147 2.82 0.65 14.26
CA PHE A 147 3.28 -0.37 13.32
C PHE A 147 4.16 0.27 12.25
N ALA A 148 5.30 -0.37 11.95
CA ALA A 148 6.33 0.15 11.07
C ALA A 148 5.77 0.57 9.70
N LEU A 149 5.99 1.83 9.33
CA LEU A 149 5.56 2.42 8.07
C LEU A 149 6.63 2.30 6.97
N ASP A 150 7.89 2.12 7.35
CA ASP A 150 9.06 2.03 6.49
C ASP A 150 9.35 0.60 5.99
N TYR A 151 8.56 -0.39 6.40
CA TYR A 151 8.77 -1.78 6.02
C TYR A 151 8.09 -2.13 4.71
N LEU A 152 8.81 -1.99 3.59
CA LEU A 152 8.42 -2.44 2.23
C LEU A 152 7.04 -1.95 1.77
N GLY A 153 6.62 -0.74 2.17
CA GLY A 153 5.28 -0.21 1.87
C GLY A 153 4.11 -1.02 2.49
N SER A 154 4.41 -2.00 3.33
CA SER A 154 3.41 -2.87 3.97
C SER A 154 2.78 -2.23 5.20
N SER A 155 1.84 -2.94 5.82
CA SER A 155 1.24 -2.53 7.10
C SER A 155 2.17 -2.77 8.31
N GLY A 156 3.33 -3.39 8.12
CA GLY A 156 4.18 -3.88 9.21
C GLY A 156 3.64 -5.14 9.90
N ILE A 157 2.53 -5.72 9.41
CA ILE A 157 1.89 -6.91 9.98
C ILE A 157 1.77 -7.99 8.91
N ARG A 158 2.13 -9.22 9.27
CA ARG A 158 1.93 -10.42 8.46
C ARG A 158 1.09 -11.42 9.22
N VAL A 159 -0.03 -11.85 8.63
CA VAL A 159 -0.91 -12.88 9.17
C VAL A 159 -0.80 -14.13 8.31
N THR A 160 -0.48 -15.26 8.92
CA THR A 160 -0.42 -16.57 8.26
C THR A 160 -1.32 -17.54 8.99
N ALA A 161 -2.39 -17.99 8.33
CA ALA A 161 -3.35 -18.92 8.90
C ALA A 161 -3.17 -20.31 8.27
N THR A 162 -2.80 -21.30 9.09
CA THR A 162 -2.62 -22.69 8.68
C THR A 162 -3.77 -23.52 9.24
N PRO A 163 -4.52 -24.21 8.38
CA PRO A 163 -5.55 -25.13 8.82
C PRO A 163 -4.99 -26.28 9.66
N GLU A 164 -5.70 -26.66 10.72
CA GLU A 164 -5.34 -27.80 11.57
C GLU A 164 -6.62 -28.51 12.05
N GLY A 165 -6.89 -29.67 11.48
CA GLY A 165 -8.15 -30.39 11.72
C GLY A 165 -9.39 -29.51 11.46
N ALA A 166 -10.27 -29.38 12.44
CA ALA A 166 -11.45 -28.51 12.36
C ALA A 166 -11.14 -27.03 12.67
N GLY A 167 -9.93 -26.73 13.09
CA GLY A 167 -9.47 -25.41 13.50
C GLY A 167 -8.37 -24.84 12.62
N ALA A 168 -7.60 -23.92 13.19
CA ALA A 168 -6.43 -23.31 12.55
C ALA A 168 -5.43 -22.79 13.58
N LYS A 169 -4.15 -22.73 13.16
CA LYS A 169 -3.12 -21.94 13.81
C LYS A 169 -2.90 -20.64 13.02
N VAL A 170 -3.05 -19.52 13.70
CA VAL A 170 -2.88 -18.18 13.09
C VAL A 170 -1.64 -17.54 13.70
N ARG A 171 -0.58 -17.45 12.92
CA ARG A 171 0.64 -16.73 13.28
C ARG A 171 0.54 -15.30 12.83
N VAL A 172 0.74 -14.38 13.76
CA VAL A 172 0.77 -12.92 13.50
C VAL A 172 2.15 -12.41 13.85
N GLN A 173 2.81 -11.83 12.86
CA GLN A 173 4.12 -11.22 12.99
C GLN A 173 4.00 -9.72 12.77
N SER A 174 4.49 -8.93 13.71
CA SER A 174 4.36 -7.48 13.74
C SER A 174 5.72 -6.81 13.84
N ARG A 175 5.86 -5.67 13.18
CA ARG A 175 6.98 -4.75 13.34
C ARG A 175 6.42 -3.44 13.88
N VAL A 176 6.96 -2.96 14.97
CA VAL A 176 6.56 -1.72 15.63
C VAL A 176 7.78 -0.86 15.93
N THR A 177 7.57 0.42 16.09
CA THR A 177 8.61 1.38 16.52
C THR A 177 8.87 1.29 18.01
N ALA A 178 7.83 1.07 18.81
CA ALA A 178 7.86 0.89 20.25
C ALA A 178 6.56 0.25 20.76
N GLY A 179 6.50 -0.12 22.05
CA GLY A 179 5.31 -0.60 22.74
C GLY A 179 5.09 -2.12 22.61
N ASP A 180 4.03 -2.58 23.24
CA ASP A 180 3.59 -3.98 23.22
C ASP A 180 2.51 -4.19 22.18
N VAL A 181 2.43 -5.41 21.62
CA VAL A 181 1.42 -5.77 20.62
C VAL A 181 0.40 -6.73 21.22
N ALA A 182 -0.87 -6.37 21.08
CA ALA A 182 -2.00 -7.25 21.34
C ALA A 182 -2.69 -7.60 20.02
N VAL A 183 -3.12 -8.86 19.89
CA VAL A 183 -3.82 -9.38 18.71
C VAL A 183 -5.14 -10.00 19.14
N THR A 184 -6.21 -9.61 18.47
CA THR A 184 -7.56 -10.18 18.63
C THR A 184 -8.06 -10.69 17.29
N LEU A 185 -8.36 -11.99 17.20
CA LEU A 185 -8.98 -12.58 16.02
C LEU A 185 -10.50 -12.49 16.13
N ILE A 186 -11.14 -11.98 15.07
CA ILE A 186 -12.57 -11.66 15.07
C ILE A 186 -13.24 -12.32 13.86
N ASP A 187 -14.38 -12.95 14.07
CA ASP A 187 -15.19 -13.52 13.00
C ASP A 187 -16.13 -12.48 12.35
N ARG A 188 -16.80 -12.87 11.25
CA ARG A 188 -17.74 -11.97 10.53
C ARG A 188 -18.92 -11.47 11.39
N LYS A 189 -19.19 -12.09 12.54
CA LYS A 189 -20.25 -11.68 13.46
C LYS A 189 -19.72 -10.79 14.59
N GLY A 190 -18.44 -10.40 14.54
CA GLY A 190 -17.80 -9.58 15.56
C GLY A 190 -17.40 -10.36 16.83
N ARG A 191 -17.46 -11.69 16.83
CA ARG A 191 -17.11 -12.51 18.00
C ARG A 191 -15.61 -12.73 18.03
N VAL A 192 -15.01 -12.62 19.20
CA VAL A 192 -13.60 -12.96 19.44
C VAL A 192 -13.46 -14.49 19.38
N VAL A 193 -12.54 -14.95 18.52
CA VAL A 193 -12.27 -16.37 18.28
C VAL A 193 -10.83 -16.77 18.70
N GLY A 194 -10.03 -15.82 19.16
CA GLY A 194 -8.71 -16.04 19.71
C GLY A 194 -8.03 -14.73 20.05
N THR A 195 -7.06 -14.76 20.97
CA THR A 195 -6.24 -13.62 21.37
C THR A 195 -4.81 -14.04 21.57
N GLY A 196 -3.88 -13.10 21.38
CA GLY A 196 -2.45 -13.31 21.61
C GLY A 196 -1.74 -12.01 21.85
N THR A 197 -0.50 -12.06 22.30
CA THR A 197 0.35 -10.89 22.56
C THR A 197 1.77 -11.13 22.06
N GLY A 198 2.46 -10.03 21.75
CA GLY A 198 3.87 -10.04 21.32
C GLY A 198 4.03 -9.81 19.82
N LEU A 199 5.28 -9.59 19.42
CA LEU A 199 5.67 -9.27 18.04
C LEU A 199 5.53 -10.47 17.07
N ASP A 200 5.62 -11.68 17.59
CA ASP A 200 5.42 -12.92 16.84
C ASP A 200 4.63 -13.88 17.75
N THR A 201 3.35 -13.97 17.48
CA THR A 201 2.42 -14.79 18.28
C THR A 201 1.68 -15.78 17.41
N THR A 202 1.42 -16.98 17.95
CA THR A 202 0.58 -17.99 17.30
C THR A 202 -0.66 -18.22 18.14
N ILE A 203 -1.81 -18.04 17.54
CA ILE A 203 -3.12 -18.14 18.18
C ILE A 203 -3.83 -19.36 17.62
N GLU A 204 -4.30 -20.23 18.49
CA GLU A 204 -5.07 -21.41 18.11
C GLU A 204 -6.56 -21.08 18.05
N MET A 205 -7.18 -21.46 16.94
CA MET A 205 -8.63 -21.41 16.74
C MET A 205 -9.17 -22.85 16.78
N ALA A 206 -9.96 -23.19 17.77
CA ALA A 206 -10.51 -24.55 17.93
C ALA A 206 -11.44 -24.95 16.78
N LYS A 207 -12.12 -23.97 16.17
CA LYS A 207 -12.95 -24.15 14.97
C LYS A 207 -12.70 -23.00 14.02
N ALA A 208 -12.49 -23.32 12.74
CA ALA A 208 -12.26 -22.32 11.70
C ALA A 208 -13.06 -22.66 10.44
N ARG A 209 -13.83 -21.68 9.95
CA ARG A 209 -14.42 -21.76 8.62
C ARG A 209 -13.35 -21.46 7.59
N ARG A 210 -13.22 -22.36 6.60
CA ARG A 210 -12.24 -22.20 5.51
C ARG A 210 -12.67 -21.10 4.55
N TRP A 211 -11.69 -20.39 4.02
CA TRP A 211 -11.86 -19.60 2.80
C TRP A 211 -11.80 -20.58 1.62
N HIS A 212 -12.83 -20.64 0.79
CA HIS A 212 -12.92 -21.57 -0.33
C HIS A 212 -13.25 -20.85 -1.64
N GLY A 213 -12.35 -19.94 -2.06
CA GLY A 213 -12.48 -19.25 -3.34
C GLY A 213 -13.76 -18.44 -3.46
N VAL A 214 -14.38 -18.53 -4.63
CA VAL A 214 -15.62 -17.81 -4.98
C VAL A 214 -16.83 -18.36 -4.24
N GLU A 215 -16.82 -19.65 -3.94
CA GLU A 215 -17.96 -20.37 -3.34
C GLU A 215 -18.16 -19.97 -1.87
N ASP A 216 -17.06 -19.83 -1.13
CA ASP A 216 -17.09 -19.40 0.26
C ASP A 216 -15.91 -18.50 0.61
N PRO A 217 -15.96 -17.20 0.24
CA PRO A 217 -14.89 -16.23 0.49
C PRO A 217 -14.92 -15.74 1.95
N TYR A 218 -14.86 -16.67 2.91
CA TYR A 218 -14.93 -16.32 4.31
C TYR A 218 -13.63 -15.74 4.85
N LEU A 219 -13.69 -14.53 5.40
CA LEU A 219 -12.56 -13.85 6.02
C LEU A 219 -12.82 -13.61 7.50
N TYR A 220 -11.77 -13.69 8.27
CA TYR A 220 -11.62 -13.19 9.63
C TYR A 220 -10.87 -11.86 9.61
N ILE A 221 -10.86 -11.17 10.75
CA ILE A 221 -10.07 -9.97 10.98
C ILE A 221 -9.09 -10.27 12.12
N ALA A 222 -7.80 -9.98 11.88
CA ALA A 222 -6.81 -9.84 12.94
C ALA A 222 -6.73 -8.35 13.30
N ARG A 223 -7.31 -7.96 14.43
CA ARG A 223 -7.14 -6.64 15.02
C ARG A 223 -5.85 -6.65 15.80
N CYS A 224 -4.90 -5.84 15.37
CA CYS A 224 -3.59 -5.68 15.99
C CYS A 224 -3.50 -4.29 16.60
N GLU A 225 -3.07 -4.19 17.85
CA GLU A 225 -2.99 -2.95 18.61
C GLU A 225 -1.61 -2.80 19.21
N VAL A 226 -1.04 -1.61 19.09
CA VAL A 226 0.18 -1.21 19.81
C VAL A 226 -0.24 -0.48 21.08
N THR A 227 0.32 -0.86 22.21
CA THR A 227 0.04 -0.24 23.50
C THR A 227 1.30 0.26 24.17
N VAL A 228 1.20 1.43 24.81
CA VAL A 228 2.24 2.02 25.66
C VAL A 228 1.56 2.45 26.96
N ASP A 229 2.07 2.02 28.10
CA ASP A 229 1.53 2.32 29.43
C ASP A 229 0.02 2.04 29.53
N GLY A 230 -0.43 0.93 28.90
CA GLY A 230 -1.83 0.51 28.90
C GLY A 230 -2.76 1.29 27.96
N SER A 231 -2.24 2.27 27.23
CA SER A 231 -3.00 3.06 26.26
C SER A 231 -2.73 2.58 24.82
N VAL A 232 -3.79 2.40 24.01
CA VAL A 232 -3.64 2.04 22.59
C VAL A 232 -3.14 3.26 21.81
N THR A 233 -1.97 3.11 21.19
CA THR A 233 -1.32 4.17 20.38
C THR A 233 -1.54 3.97 18.89
N ASP A 234 -1.63 2.74 18.41
CA ASP A 234 -1.93 2.41 17.01
C ASP A 234 -2.80 1.16 16.90
N ARG A 235 -3.66 1.10 15.87
CA ARG A 235 -4.54 -0.04 15.61
C ARG A 235 -4.68 -0.27 14.12
N LEU A 236 -4.51 -1.54 13.70
CA LEU A 236 -4.78 -1.99 12.34
C LEU A 236 -5.65 -3.23 12.36
N GLU A 237 -6.48 -3.37 11.33
CA GLU A 237 -7.31 -4.54 11.09
C GLU A 237 -6.89 -5.20 9.79
N ILE A 238 -6.42 -6.45 9.87
CA ILE A 238 -5.91 -7.21 8.74
C ILE A 238 -6.89 -8.34 8.43
N PRO A 239 -7.60 -8.31 7.29
CA PRO A 239 -8.44 -9.42 6.87
C PRO A 239 -7.58 -10.62 6.48
N PHE A 240 -7.99 -11.83 6.89
CA PHE A 240 -7.32 -13.06 6.51
C PHE A 240 -8.30 -14.23 6.31
N GLY A 241 -7.92 -15.15 5.42
CA GLY A 241 -8.66 -16.39 5.19
C GLY A 241 -7.88 -17.59 5.71
N VAL A 242 -8.58 -18.54 6.31
CA VAL A 242 -7.99 -19.84 6.70
C VAL A 242 -8.06 -20.78 5.51
N ARG A 243 -6.93 -21.07 4.89
CA ARG A 243 -6.84 -21.96 3.74
C ARG A 243 -5.48 -22.64 3.64
N SER A 244 -5.44 -23.78 2.98
CA SER A 244 -4.24 -24.38 2.42
C SER A 244 -4.34 -24.41 0.90
N PHE A 245 -3.19 -24.32 0.22
CA PHE A 245 -3.13 -24.56 -1.21
C PHE A 245 -1.79 -25.19 -1.60
N ARG A 246 -1.82 -25.95 -2.67
CA ARG A 246 -0.63 -26.53 -3.30
C ARG A 246 -0.87 -26.73 -4.79
N VAL A 247 0.18 -26.89 -5.54
CA VAL A 247 0.13 -27.30 -6.94
C VAL A 247 0.52 -28.76 -7.01
N ASP A 248 -0.28 -29.56 -7.71
CA ASP A 248 -0.06 -30.99 -7.93
C ASP A 248 0.13 -31.24 -9.42
N GLU A 249 1.10 -32.08 -9.80
CA GLU A 249 1.41 -32.35 -11.21
C GLU A 249 0.26 -33.01 -11.97
N LYS A 250 -0.56 -33.80 -11.29
CA LYS A 250 -1.66 -34.56 -11.91
C LYS A 250 -3.02 -33.88 -11.77
N HIS A 251 -3.22 -33.13 -10.69
CA HIS A 251 -4.52 -32.57 -10.31
C HIS A 251 -4.56 -31.05 -10.41
N GLY A 252 -3.45 -30.39 -10.80
CA GLY A 252 -3.37 -28.95 -10.92
C GLY A 252 -3.39 -28.20 -9.57
N PHE A 253 -4.21 -27.18 -9.45
CA PHE A 253 -4.31 -26.40 -8.23
C PHE A 253 -5.26 -27.07 -7.22
N ILE A 254 -4.78 -27.27 -6.03
CA ILE A 254 -5.49 -27.88 -4.91
C ILE A 254 -5.74 -26.80 -3.84
N LEU A 255 -6.99 -26.59 -3.50
CA LEU A 255 -7.42 -25.67 -2.44
C LEU A 255 -8.09 -26.47 -1.31
N ASN A 256 -7.61 -26.34 -0.08
CA ASN A 256 -8.15 -27.06 1.09
C ASN A 256 -8.27 -28.57 0.89
N ASP A 257 -7.24 -29.15 0.24
CA ASP A 257 -7.11 -30.57 -0.09
C ASP A 257 -8.05 -31.10 -1.21
N GLU A 258 -8.78 -30.22 -1.89
CA GLU A 258 -9.65 -30.55 -3.02
C GLU A 258 -9.15 -29.90 -4.31
N PRO A 259 -9.24 -30.57 -5.47
CA PRO A 259 -8.97 -29.94 -6.77
C PRO A 259 -9.88 -28.73 -6.97
N TYR A 260 -9.29 -27.62 -7.43
CA TYR A 260 -10.01 -26.37 -7.62
C TYR A 260 -9.70 -25.76 -8.99
N ASP A 261 -10.73 -25.56 -9.80
CA ASP A 261 -10.58 -24.96 -11.11
C ASP A 261 -10.34 -23.45 -11.02
N LEU A 262 -9.22 -23.02 -11.60
CA LEU A 262 -8.89 -21.60 -11.67
C LEU A 262 -9.44 -21.00 -12.96
N HIS A 263 -10.33 -20.04 -12.85
CA HIS A 263 -10.84 -19.25 -13.96
C HIS A 263 -10.18 -17.88 -13.95
N GLY A 264 -9.51 -17.54 -15.04
CA GLY A 264 -8.78 -16.30 -15.19
C GLY A 264 -9.11 -15.59 -16.50
N VAL A 265 -8.92 -14.28 -16.50
CA VAL A 265 -9.03 -13.43 -17.68
C VAL A 265 -7.85 -12.48 -17.75
N SER A 266 -7.44 -12.11 -18.96
CA SER A 266 -6.57 -10.94 -19.14
C SER A 266 -7.42 -9.67 -19.09
N ARG A 267 -6.98 -8.70 -18.30
CA ARG A 267 -7.65 -7.41 -18.18
C ARG A 267 -6.67 -6.27 -18.35
N HIS A 268 -6.93 -5.42 -19.32
CA HIS A 268 -6.30 -4.11 -19.43
C HIS A 268 -7.15 -3.09 -18.65
N GLN A 269 -6.51 -2.37 -17.74
CA GLN A 269 -7.16 -1.40 -16.84
C GLN A 269 -6.79 0.02 -17.23
N ASP A 270 -7.07 0.38 -18.46
CA ASP A 270 -6.84 1.72 -18.94
C ASP A 270 -8.04 2.29 -19.70
N ARG A 271 -8.11 3.61 -19.76
CA ARG A 271 -9.14 4.34 -20.48
C ARG A 271 -8.53 5.56 -21.15
N LYS A 272 -8.91 5.81 -22.40
CA LYS A 272 -8.49 7.01 -23.14
C LYS A 272 -8.79 8.27 -22.34
N GLY A 273 -7.79 9.12 -22.18
CA GLY A 273 -7.88 10.41 -21.49
C GLY A 273 -7.53 10.39 -20.01
N ILE A 274 -7.52 9.21 -19.36
CA ILE A 274 -7.09 9.07 -17.96
C ILE A 274 -5.99 8.02 -17.77
N GLY A 275 -5.69 7.19 -18.80
CA GLY A 275 -4.77 6.08 -18.67
C GLY A 275 -5.27 5.09 -17.61
N ASN A 276 -4.43 4.80 -16.63
CA ASN A 276 -4.74 3.94 -15.48
C ASN A 276 -4.88 4.73 -14.15
N ALA A 277 -5.02 6.04 -14.24
CA ALA A 277 -5.23 6.94 -13.10
C ALA A 277 -6.68 6.93 -12.59
#